data_8d505cde79b1d850ba67905023b254ca
#
_entry.id   8d505cde79b1d850ba67905023b254ca
#
_cell.length_a   1.000
_cell.length_b   1.000
_cell.length_c   1.000
_cell.angle_alpha   90.00
_cell.angle_beta   90.00
_cell.angle_gamma   90.00
#
_symmetry.space_group_name_H-M   'P 1'
#
loop_
_entity.id
_entity.type
_entity.pdbx_description
1 polymer ?
#
loop_
_entity_poly.entity_id
_entity_poly.type
_entity_poly.pdbx_seq_one_letter_code
_entity_poly.pdbx_strand_id
1 'polypeptide(L)'
;TSIDRSAKVTLMEDGVLIAPAPYTSASAYYFPTSGRINSVEVLKGPSSISAGPSTIGGAINLISTPIPEMTSGKLVQEFGENGMIRTHANYGVNSGDFGALIEIHDHSSDGFASIANVGGDTGFDKSDLMLKARYESGNHSLAFKYLDLDETSEQSYVGLSQVSFNINPHRRYGMTQYDEMQNDG
;
A
#
# COMPACT_ATOMS: atom_id res chain seq x y z
N THR A 1 2.65 -19.21 -19.49
CA THR A 1 2.45 -17.86 -18.96
C THR A 1 2.61 -17.98 -17.47
N SER A 2 3.74 -17.53 -16.95
CA SER A 2 4.00 -17.49 -15.51
C SER A 2 2.99 -16.55 -14.87
N ILE A 3 2.31 -17.00 -13.83
CA ILE A 3 1.44 -16.21 -12.99
C ILE A 3 2.28 -15.25 -12.11
N ASP A 4 3.60 -15.43 -12.14
CA ASP A 4 4.53 -14.60 -11.40
C ASP A 4 4.43 -13.15 -11.85
N ARG A 5 4.03 -12.31 -10.93
CA ARG A 5 4.10 -10.87 -11.06
C ARG A 5 5.52 -10.53 -11.52
N SER A 6 5.63 -9.67 -12.50
CA SER A 6 6.85 -9.49 -13.27
C SER A 6 8.10 -9.28 -12.40
N ALA A 7 8.91 -10.33 -12.24
CA ALA A 7 10.25 -10.24 -11.68
C ALA A 7 11.23 -9.39 -12.54
N LYS A 8 10.71 -8.75 -13.59
CA LYS A 8 11.50 -7.95 -14.55
C LYS A 8 11.30 -6.45 -14.39
N VAL A 9 10.37 -6.04 -13.54
CA VAL A 9 10.10 -4.63 -13.24
C VAL A 9 10.38 -4.39 -11.77
N THR A 10 11.29 -3.50 -11.48
CA THR A 10 11.61 -3.08 -10.12
C THR A 10 10.58 -2.09 -9.63
N LEU A 11 10.10 -2.28 -8.40
CA LEU A 11 9.20 -1.38 -7.71
C LEU A 11 9.92 -0.73 -6.53
N MET A 12 9.82 0.58 -6.45
CA MET A 12 10.44 1.39 -5.39
C MET A 12 9.42 2.36 -4.78
N GLU A 13 9.69 2.77 -3.57
CA GLU A 13 9.06 3.92 -2.92
C GLU A 13 10.13 4.90 -2.46
N ASP A 14 10.06 6.14 -2.91
CA ASP A 14 11.07 7.18 -2.68
C ASP A 14 12.51 6.71 -2.97
N GLY A 15 12.69 5.93 -4.04
CA GLY A 15 13.99 5.38 -4.46
C GLY A 15 14.45 4.13 -3.69
N VAL A 16 13.70 3.64 -2.72
CA VAL A 16 14.00 2.42 -1.95
C VAL A 16 13.20 1.25 -2.50
N LEU A 17 13.85 0.10 -2.70
CA LEU A 17 13.19 -1.12 -3.17
C LEU A 17 12.13 -1.59 -2.16
N ILE A 18 10.92 -1.84 -2.63
CA ILE A 18 9.79 -2.27 -1.78
C ILE A 18 9.73 -3.79 -1.63
N ALA A 19 10.34 -4.55 -2.56
CA ALA A 19 10.35 -5.99 -2.48
C ALA A 19 11.68 -6.50 -1.94
N PRO A 20 11.75 -6.89 -0.66
CA PRO A 20 12.95 -7.50 -0.12
C PRO A 20 13.15 -8.90 -0.71
N ALA A 21 14.41 -9.27 -0.93
CA ALA A 21 14.77 -10.66 -1.16
C ALA A 21 14.28 -11.53 0.03
N PRO A 22 13.88 -12.79 -0.19
CA PRO A 22 14.08 -13.61 -1.39
C PRO A 22 12.95 -13.59 -2.40
N TYR A 23 11.92 -12.78 -2.20
CA TYR A 23 10.74 -12.77 -3.04
C TYR A 23 10.99 -11.94 -4.30
N THR A 24 10.83 -12.56 -5.46
CA THR A 24 11.01 -11.90 -6.77
C THR A 24 9.77 -11.11 -7.20
N SER A 25 8.69 -11.19 -6.44
CA SER A 25 7.42 -10.53 -6.71
C SER A 25 7.30 -9.27 -5.88
N ALA A 26 7.49 -8.12 -6.50
CA ALA A 26 7.58 -6.82 -5.84
C ALA A 26 6.33 -6.41 -5.02
N SER A 27 5.18 -6.99 -5.27
CA SER A 27 3.92 -6.61 -4.59
C SER A 27 3.20 -7.80 -3.96
N ALA A 28 3.94 -8.87 -3.59
CA ALA A 28 3.31 -10.08 -3.08
C ALA A 28 2.77 -9.93 -1.66
N TYR A 29 3.44 -9.12 -0.83
CA TYR A 29 3.15 -9.00 0.60
C TYR A 29 3.05 -7.56 1.10
N TYR A 30 3.58 -6.62 0.36
CA TYR A 30 3.54 -5.21 0.70
C TYR A 30 3.28 -4.38 -0.54
N PHE A 31 2.35 -3.46 -0.46
CA PHE A 31 2.17 -2.38 -1.43
C PHE A 31 1.84 -1.09 -0.70
N PRO A 32 2.49 0.04 -1.03
CA PRO A 32 2.24 1.32 -0.37
C PRO A 32 0.78 1.73 -0.46
N THR A 33 0.26 2.31 0.60
CA THR A 33 -1.08 2.89 0.60
C THR A 33 -1.21 3.95 -0.48
N SER A 34 -2.10 3.72 -1.44
CA SER A 34 -2.23 4.57 -2.64
C SER A 34 -2.51 6.03 -2.31
N GLY A 35 -3.20 6.29 -1.21
CA GLY A 35 -3.55 7.65 -0.77
C GLY A 35 -2.37 8.52 -0.35
N ARG A 36 -1.22 7.93 0.00
CA ARG A 36 0.01 8.68 0.30
C ARG A 36 0.93 8.87 -0.90
N ILE A 37 0.61 8.27 -2.06
CA ILE A 37 1.41 8.41 -3.26
C ILE A 37 1.06 9.71 -3.98
N ASN A 38 2.05 10.59 -4.05
CA ASN A 38 1.93 11.90 -4.69
C ASN A 38 2.14 11.83 -6.22
N SER A 39 3.09 11.01 -6.66
CA SER A 39 3.40 10.83 -8.08
C SER A 39 4.06 9.48 -8.36
N VAL A 40 4.10 9.11 -9.64
CA VAL A 40 4.72 7.87 -10.10
C VAL A 40 5.73 8.18 -11.19
N GLU A 41 6.96 7.76 -10.98
CA GLU A 41 8.04 7.83 -11.97
C GLU A 41 8.20 6.48 -12.63
N VAL A 42 8.27 6.48 -13.97
CA VAL A 42 8.48 5.26 -14.75
C VAL A 42 9.78 5.39 -15.55
N LEU A 43 10.75 4.56 -15.20
CA LEU A 43 12.04 4.45 -15.86
C LEU A 43 11.98 3.32 -16.88
N LYS A 44 12.25 3.63 -18.13
CA LYS A 44 12.25 2.67 -19.24
C LYS A 44 13.61 2.64 -19.94
N GLY A 45 13.93 1.47 -20.49
CA GLY A 45 15.16 1.28 -21.26
C GLY A 45 16.42 1.20 -20.40
N PRO A 46 17.62 1.46 -20.97
CA PRO A 46 18.90 1.23 -20.27
C PRO A 46 19.09 2.02 -18.97
N SER A 47 18.44 3.17 -18.83
CA SER A 47 18.52 3.99 -17.62
C SER A 47 17.92 3.32 -16.39
N SER A 48 17.03 2.35 -16.58
CA SER A 48 16.43 1.61 -15.45
C SER A 48 17.44 0.79 -14.65
N ILE A 49 18.62 0.49 -15.21
CA ILE A 49 19.65 -0.28 -14.51
C ILE A 49 20.16 0.43 -13.24
N SER A 50 20.07 1.74 -13.20
CA SER A 50 20.42 2.54 -12.01
C SER A 50 19.49 2.29 -10.81
N ALA A 51 18.28 1.78 -11.07
CA ALA A 51 17.29 1.47 -10.05
C ALA A 51 17.51 0.09 -9.38
N GLY A 52 18.58 -0.63 -9.73
CA GLY A 52 18.96 -1.89 -9.07
C GLY A 52 18.59 -3.14 -9.87
N PRO A 53 18.49 -4.30 -9.21
CA PRO A 53 18.25 -5.58 -9.86
C PRO A 53 16.83 -5.67 -10.44
N SER A 54 16.62 -6.63 -11.36
CA SER A 54 15.30 -6.94 -11.94
C SER A 54 14.68 -5.82 -12.78
N THR A 55 15.51 -4.97 -13.40
CA THR A 55 15.09 -3.79 -14.16
C THR A 55 15.01 -4.01 -15.67
N ILE A 56 15.02 -5.26 -16.15
CA ILE A 56 14.98 -5.57 -17.60
C ILE A 56 13.73 -4.99 -18.28
N GLY A 57 12.59 -5.01 -17.58
CA GLY A 57 11.34 -4.43 -18.06
C GLY A 57 11.15 -2.95 -17.71
N GLY A 58 12.05 -2.40 -16.88
CA GLY A 58 11.97 -1.03 -16.37
C GLY A 58 11.92 -0.97 -14.84
N ALA A 59 11.72 0.24 -14.32
CA ALA A 59 11.49 0.47 -12.91
C ALA A 59 10.35 1.46 -12.68
N ILE A 60 9.60 1.28 -11.62
CA ILE A 60 8.53 2.15 -11.16
C ILE A 60 8.91 2.66 -9.78
N ASN A 61 8.95 3.97 -9.61
CA ASN A 61 9.20 4.62 -8.33
C ASN A 61 7.95 5.38 -7.89
N LEU A 62 7.39 4.98 -6.77
CA LEU A 62 6.24 5.62 -6.15
C LEU A 62 6.77 6.72 -5.23
N ILE A 63 6.42 7.96 -5.53
CA ILE A 63 6.83 9.10 -4.70
C ILE A 63 5.74 9.37 -3.67
N SER A 64 6.06 9.16 -2.41
CA SER A 64 5.12 9.43 -1.31
C SER A 64 5.04 10.93 -1.00
N THR A 65 4.03 11.34 -0.25
CA THR A 65 3.79 12.75 0.14
C THR A 65 5.09 13.43 0.56
N PRO A 66 5.50 14.51 -0.11
CA PRO A 66 6.73 15.23 0.23
C PRO A 66 6.57 16.08 1.49
N ILE A 67 7.68 16.38 2.15
CA ILE A 67 7.70 17.44 3.16
C ILE A 67 7.32 18.75 2.45
N PRO A 68 6.32 19.51 2.94
CA PRO A 68 5.85 20.70 2.23
C PRO A 68 6.87 21.84 2.30
N GLU A 69 6.84 22.72 1.30
CA GLU A 69 7.69 23.92 1.29
C GLU A 69 7.33 24.92 2.37
N MET A 70 6.04 25.02 2.70
CA MET A 70 5.50 25.83 3.79
C MET A 70 4.70 24.95 4.72
N THR A 71 4.69 25.29 6.01
CA THR A 71 3.87 24.59 7.00
C THR A 71 2.43 24.47 6.54
N SER A 72 1.96 23.24 6.39
CA SER A 72 0.61 22.96 5.93
C SER A 72 0.12 21.62 6.46
N GLY A 73 -1.19 21.44 6.42
CA GLY A 73 -1.83 20.18 6.78
C GLY A 73 -3.08 19.92 5.97
N LYS A 74 -3.47 18.67 5.88
CA LYS A 74 -4.64 18.18 5.18
C LYS A 74 -5.36 17.17 6.05
N LEU A 75 -6.69 17.23 6.07
CA LEU A 75 -7.55 16.20 6.66
C LEU A 75 -8.67 15.89 5.68
N VAL A 76 -8.81 14.62 5.36
CA VAL A 76 -9.91 14.11 4.54
C VAL A 76 -10.57 12.96 5.29
N GLN A 77 -11.90 13.04 5.40
CA GLN A 77 -12.73 11.99 5.96
C GLN A 77 -13.75 11.56 4.92
N GLU A 78 -13.83 10.27 4.66
CA GLU A 78 -14.76 9.71 3.68
C GLU A 78 -15.57 8.60 4.33
N PHE A 79 -16.82 8.52 3.92
CA PHE A 79 -17.77 7.48 4.32
C PHE A 79 -18.38 6.88 3.05
N GLY A 80 -18.55 5.58 3.04
CA GLY A 80 -19.10 4.88 1.88
C GLY A 80 -20.05 3.75 2.26
N GLU A 81 -20.42 2.98 1.27
CA GLU A 81 -21.22 1.77 1.47
C GLU A 81 -20.42 0.68 2.20
N ASN A 82 -21.13 -0.30 2.77
CA ASN A 82 -20.55 -1.43 3.50
C ASN A 82 -19.65 -1.00 4.67
N GLY A 83 -20.10 -0.03 5.44
CA GLY A 83 -19.35 0.44 6.61
C GLY A 83 -18.03 1.14 6.28
N MET A 84 -17.77 1.48 5.01
CA MET A 84 -16.49 2.07 4.60
C MET A 84 -16.25 3.41 5.29
N ILE A 85 -15.14 3.49 6.00
CA ILE A 85 -14.60 4.70 6.63
C ILE A 85 -13.16 4.85 6.18
N ARG A 86 -12.80 6.05 5.69
CA ARG A 86 -11.41 6.37 5.36
C ARG A 86 -11.04 7.71 5.93
N THR A 87 -9.98 7.73 6.72
CA THR A 87 -9.36 8.93 7.27
C THR A 87 -7.99 9.09 6.65
N HIS A 88 -7.71 10.26 6.11
CA HIS A 88 -6.38 10.64 5.65
C HIS A 88 -6.02 11.99 6.26
N ALA A 89 -4.98 12.03 7.04
CA ALA A 89 -4.48 13.25 7.65
C ALA A 89 -2.97 13.38 7.43
N ASN A 90 -2.51 14.58 7.10
CA ASN A 90 -1.10 14.90 7.16
C ASN A 90 -0.85 16.29 7.72
N TYR A 91 0.32 16.48 8.28
CA TYR A 91 0.81 17.77 8.73
C TYR A 91 2.33 17.85 8.54
N GLY A 92 2.78 18.88 7.89
CA GLY A 92 4.19 19.09 7.64
C GLY A 92 4.64 20.49 7.99
N VAL A 93 5.88 20.57 8.41
CA VAL A 93 6.56 21.83 8.76
C VAL A 93 7.85 21.94 7.96
N ASN A 94 8.20 23.18 7.62
CA ASN A 94 9.49 23.50 7.02
C ASN A 94 10.01 24.80 7.65
N SER A 95 11.25 24.75 8.15
CA SER A 95 11.92 25.88 8.80
C SER A 95 13.37 25.92 8.35
N GLY A 96 13.61 26.48 7.16
CA GLY A 96 14.93 26.60 6.58
C GLY A 96 15.61 25.22 6.39
N ASP A 97 16.61 24.97 7.21
CA ASP A 97 17.44 23.76 7.12
C ASP A 97 16.69 22.49 7.58
N PHE A 98 15.56 22.62 8.29
CA PHE A 98 14.80 21.49 8.84
C PHE A 98 13.40 21.39 8.25
N GLY A 99 13.00 20.19 7.89
CA GLY A 99 11.64 19.87 7.49
C GLY A 99 11.17 18.55 8.10
N ALA A 100 9.88 18.46 8.40
CA ALA A 100 9.26 17.24 8.91
C ALA A 100 7.83 17.07 8.38
N LEU A 101 7.38 15.82 8.30
CA LEU A 101 6.02 15.44 7.91
C LEU A 101 5.57 14.25 8.74
N ILE A 102 4.33 14.31 9.22
CA ILE A 102 3.57 13.15 9.69
C ILE A 102 2.39 12.93 8.77
N GLU A 103 2.11 11.71 8.43
CA GLU A 103 0.95 11.32 7.62
C GLU A 103 0.34 10.04 8.17
N ILE A 104 -0.99 10.03 8.26
CA ILE A 104 -1.79 8.92 8.78
C ILE A 104 -2.84 8.58 7.74
N HIS A 105 -2.95 7.30 7.44
CA HIS A 105 -4.05 6.71 6.71
C HIS A 105 -4.70 5.62 7.54
N ASP A 106 -6.01 5.72 7.71
CA ASP A 106 -6.84 4.71 8.34
C ASP A 106 -8.00 4.40 7.39
N HIS A 107 -8.23 3.12 7.09
CA HIS A 107 -9.23 2.71 6.11
C HIS A 107 -9.81 1.37 6.48
N SER A 108 -11.09 1.32 6.74
CA SER A 108 -11.84 0.11 7.04
C SER A 108 -13.09 -0.05 6.18
N SER A 109 -13.56 -1.27 6.03
CA SER A 109 -14.81 -1.62 5.37
C SER A 109 -15.25 -3.00 5.80
N ASP A 110 -16.55 -3.22 5.97
CA ASP A 110 -17.14 -4.54 6.24
C ASP A 110 -17.13 -5.45 4.99
N GLY A 111 -16.75 -4.89 3.81
CA GLY A 111 -16.79 -5.61 2.54
C GLY A 111 -18.21 -5.78 1.98
N PHE A 112 -18.28 -6.29 0.78
CA PHE A 112 -19.55 -6.44 0.04
C PHE A 112 -20.05 -7.89 -0.06
N ALA A 113 -19.29 -8.83 0.46
CA ALA A 113 -19.60 -10.25 0.39
C ALA A 113 -19.87 -10.84 1.77
N SER A 114 -20.57 -11.96 1.82
CA SER A 114 -20.83 -12.71 3.04
C SER A 114 -20.25 -14.11 2.95
N ILE A 115 -19.82 -14.65 4.08
CA ILE A 115 -19.27 -15.99 4.17
C ILE A 115 -20.42 -16.99 4.31
N ALA A 116 -20.47 -17.95 3.40
CA ALA A 116 -21.57 -18.90 3.30
C ALA A 116 -21.56 -19.88 4.50
N ASN A 117 -22.75 -20.08 5.08
CA ASN A 117 -23.05 -21.05 6.14
C ASN A 117 -22.47 -20.77 7.53
N VAL A 118 -21.58 -19.79 7.66
CA VAL A 118 -20.90 -19.49 8.93
C VAL A 118 -21.26 -18.09 9.40
N GLY A 119 -21.55 -17.18 8.47
CA GLY A 119 -21.70 -15.75 8.76
C GLY A 119 -20.33 -15.06 8.87
N GLY A 120 -20.37 -13.76 8.99
CA GLY A 120 -19.19 -12.90 8.97
C GLY A 120 -19.12 -12.10 7.68
N ASP A 121 -18.36 -11.05 7.72
CA ASP A 121 -18.11 -10.17 6.59
C ASP A 121 -16.81 -10.54 5.84
N THR A 122 -16.48 -9.78 4.84
CA THR A 122 -15.27 -9.94 4.02
C THR A 122 -14.51 -8.63 3.98
N GLY A 123 -14.48 -7.95 5.11
CA GLY A 123 -13.93 -6.65 5.27
C GLY A 123 -12.42 -6.61 5.39
N PHE A 124 -11.95 -5.42 5.68
CA PHE A 124 -10.55 -5.17 6.00
C PHE A 124 -10.42 -3.95 6.91
N ASP A 125 -9.36 -3.97 7.69
CA ASP A 125 -8.87 -2.83 8.46
C ASP A 125 -7.42 -2.57 8.05
N LYS A 126 -7.10 -1.31 7.76
CA LYS A 126 -5.77 -0.89 7.35
C LYS A 126 -5.40 0.41 8.03
N SER A 127 -4.27 0.41 8.73
CA SER A 127 -3.66 1.58 9.36
C SER A 127 -2.25 1.79 8.82
N ASP A 128 -1.91 3.02 8.45
CA ASP A 128 -0.62 3.38 7.86
C ASP A 128 -0.15 4.70 8.48
N LEU A 129 1.03 4.68 9.09
CA LEU A 129 1.73 5.84 9.64
C LEU A 129 3.02 6.08 8.87
N MET A 130 3.19 7.28 8.36
CA MET A 130 4.44 7.73 7.75
C MET A 130 5.01 8.94 8.49
N LEU A 131 6.30 8.86 8.83
CA LEU A 131 7.07 9.99 9.34
C LEU A 131 8.22 10.29 8.40
N LYS A 132 8.41 11.55 8.06
CA LYS A 132 9.58 12.04 7.32
C LYS A 132 10.25 13.17 8.09
N ALA A 133 11.58 13.20 8.03
CA ALA A 133 12.37 14.33 8.50
C ALA A 133 13.53 14.59 7.52
N ARG A 134 13.87 15.86 7.34
CA ARG A 134 14.98 16.31 6.52
C ARG A 134 15.75 17.39 7.27
N TYR A 135 17.07 17.27 7.22
CA TYR A 135 17.98 18.32 7.67
C TYR A 135 18.99 18.61 6.57
N GLU A 136 19.16 19.87 6.22
CA GLU A 136 20.10 20.34 5.19
C GLU A 136 20.89 21.50 5.75
N SER A 137 22.22 21.40 5.75
CA SER A 137 23.10 22.47 6.20
C SER A 137 24.39 22.49 5.40
N GLY A 138 24.66 23.57 4.69
CA GLY A 138 25.79 23.68 3.78
C GLY A 138 25.78 22.57 2.71
N ASN A 139 26.79 21.72 2.71
CA ASN A 139 26.92 20.60 1.77
C ASN A 139 26.42 19.27 2.35
N HIS A 140 25.79 19.28 3.51
CA HIS A 140 25.29 18.08 4.17
C HIS A 140 23.77 17.99 4.05
N SER A 141 23.26 16.80 3.70
CA SER A 141 21.85 16.47 3.68
C SER A 141 21.62 15.16 4.40
N LEU A 142 20.65 15.13 5.31
CA LEU A 142 20.20 13.95 6.01
C LEU A 142 18.68 13.84 5.82
N ALA A 143 18.23 12.69 5.36
CA ALA A 143 16.81 12.37 5.24
C ALA A 143 16.48 11.11 6.06
N PHE A 144 15.36 11.15 6.75
CA PHE A 144 14.82 10.04 7.52
C PHE A 144 13.39 9.78 7.08
N LYS A 145 13.04 8.49 6.93
CA LYS A 145 11.69 8.03 6.68
C LYS A 145 11.40 6.82 7.56
N TYR A 146 10.28 6.84 8.24
CA TYR A 146 9.72 5.71 8.97
C TYR A 146 8.33 5.40 8.44
N LEU A 147 8.03 4.13 8.31
CA LEU A 147 6.74 3.61 7.88
C LEU A 147 6.32 2.52 8.85
N ASP A 148 5.04 2.53 9.21
CA ASP A 148 4.38 1.50 9.96
C ASP A 148 3.03 1.22 9.29
N LEU A 149 2.85 -0.01 8.81
CA LEU A 149 1.67 -0.45 8.09
C LEU A 149 1.14 -1.71 8.75
N ASP A 150 -0.11 -1.66 9.17
CA ASP A 150 -0.87 -2.80 9.64
C ASP A 150 -2.11 -2.97 8.75
N GLU A 151 -2.31 -4.17 8.24
CA GLU A 151 -3.45 -4.50 7.40
C GLU A 151 -3.96 -5.90 7.73
N THR A 152 -5.18 -5.98 8.24
CA THR A 152 -5.92 -7.23 8.40
C THR A 152 -7.05 -7.27 7.40
N SER A 153 -7.14 -8.35 6.61
CA SER A 153 -8.22 -8.53 5.65
C SER A 153 -8.80 -9.93 5.68
N GLU A 154 -10.11 -10.02 5.74
CA GLU A 154 -10.85 -11.27 5.71
C GLU A 154 -11.05 -11.74 4.26
N GLN A 155 -10.01 -12.31 3.68
CA GLN A 155 -9.98 -12.75 2.29
C GLN A 155 -10.05 -14.27 2.16
N SER A 156 -10.65 -14.72 1.09
CA SER A 156 -10.67 -16.12 0.69
C SER A 156 -9.81 -16.31 -0.56
N TYR A 157 -8.83 -17.21 -0.50
CA TYR A 157 -8.06 -17.63 -1.67
C TYR A 157 -8.86 -18.54 -2.60
N VAL A 158 -9.97 -19.10 -2.11
CA VAL A 158 -10.82 -20.01 -2.89
C VAL A 158 -11.89 -19.20 -3.61
N GLY A 159 -11.83 -19.19 -4.92
CA GLY A 159 -12.86 -18.58 -5.76
C GLY A 159 -14.19 -19.35 -5.74
N LEU A 160 -15.24 -18.73 -6.24
CA LEU A 160 -16.52 -19.36 -6.46
C LEU A 160 -16.49 -20.21 -7.74
N SER A 161 -17.17 -21.37 -7.71
CA SER A 161 -17.51 -22.06 -8.94
C SER A 161 -18.49 -21.23 -9.78
N GLN A 162 -18.55 -21.45 -11.10
CA GLN A 162 -19.50 -20.74 -11.97
C GLN A 162 -20.96 -20.92 -11.50
N VAL A 163 -21.31 -22.08 -10.99
CA VAL A 163 -22.65 -22.36 -10.45
C VAL A 163 -22.92 -21.51 -9.21
N SER A 164 -21.99 -21.48 -8.27
CA SER A 164 -22.13 -20.69 -7.04
C SER A 164 -22.19 -19.19 -7.34
N PHE A 165 -21.39 -18.72 -8.28
CA PHE A 165 -21.39 -17.33 -8.72
C PHE A 165 -22.74 -16.91 -9.35
N ASN A 166 -23.30 -17.77 -10.18
CA ASN A 166 -24.61 -17.51 -10.81
C ASN A 166 -25.77 -17.47 -9.80
N ILE A 167 -25.64 -18.21 -8.68
CA ILE A 167 -26.65 -18.23 -7.62
C ILE A 167 -26.51 -16.98 -6.73
N ASN A 168 -25.28 -16.67 -6.30
CA ASN A 168 -25.01 -15.51 -5.45
C ASN A 168 -23.54 -15.05 -5.62
N PRO A 169 -23.29 -13.99 -6.40
CA PRO A 169 -21.93 -13.47 -6.63
C PRO A 169 -21.30 -12.82 -5.39
N HIS A 170 -22.10 -12.45 -4.42
CA HIS A 170 -21.63 -11.86 -3.14
C HIS A 170 -21.29 -12.90 -2.08
N ARG A 171 -21.33 -14.16 -2.43
CA ARG A 171 -20.96 -15.26 -1.54
C ARG A 171 -19.46 -15.47 -1.52
N ARG A 172 -18.93 -15.82 -0.35
CA ARG A 172 -17.58 -16.38 -0.17
C ARG A 172 -17.67 -17.81 0.37
N TYR A 173 -16.63 -18.59 0.14
CA TYR A 173 -16.62 -20.00 0.52
C TYR A 173 -16.40 -20.13 2.03
N GLY A 174 -17.31 -20.82 2.77
CA GLY A 174 -17.31 -20.87 4.22
C GLY A 174 -16.15 -21.66 4.86
N MET A 175 -15.43 -22.47 4.08
CA MET A 175 -14.27 -23.22 4.59
C MET A 175 -13.11 -22.32 5.02
N THR A 176 -13.05 -21.10 4.52
CA THR A 176 -11.98 -20.16 4.85
C THR A 176 -11.96 -19.74 6.32
N GLN A 177 -13.09 -19.74 7.00
CA GLN A 177 -13.15 -19.45 8.42
C GLN A 177 -12.67 -20.62 9.29
N TYR A 178 -12.86 -21.85 8.83
CA TYR A 178 -12.40 -23.02 9.58
C TYR A 178 -10.88 -23.15 9.59
N ASP A 179 -10.22 -22.61 8.56
CA ASP A 179 -8.77 -22.68 8.39
C ASP A 179 -8.07 -21.40 8.86
N GLU A 180 -8.81 -20.46 9.51
CA GLU A 180 -8.29 -19.16 9.95
C GLU A 180 -7.47 -18.45 8.86
N MET A 181 -7.97 -18.48 7.62
CA MET A 181 -7.32 -17.84 6.47
C MET A 181 -7.47 -16.31 6.55
N GLN A 182 -6.84 -15.73 7.53
CA GLN A 182 -6.62 -14.30 7.66
C GLN A 182 -5.29 -13.92 6.99
N ASN A 183 -5.23 -12.75 6.43
CA ASN A 183 -4.01 -12.18 5.91
C ASN A 183 -3.64 -11.00 6.82
N ASP A 184 -2.70 -11.25 7.72
CA ASP A 184 -2.09 -10.23 8.56
C ASP A 184 -0.79 -9.79 7.88
N GLY A 185 -0.74 -8.52 7.46
CA GLY A 185 0.37 -7.94 6.70
C GLY A 185 1.13 -6.86 7.46
#